data_f3626b43f395a30eb7fff5a55b1d5979
#
_entry.id   f3626b43f395a30eb7fff5a55b1d5979
#
_cell.length_a   1.000
_cell.length_b   1.000
_cell.length_c   1.000
_cell.angle_alpha   90.00
_cell.angle_beta   90.00
_cell.angle_gamma   90.00
#
_symmetry.space_group_name_H-M   'P 1'
#
loop_
_entity.id
_entity.type
_entity.pdbx_description
1 polymer ?
#
loop_
_entity_poly.entity_id
_entity_poly.type
_entity_poly.pdbx_seq_one_letter_code
_entity_poly.pdbx_strand_id
1 'polypeptide(L)'
;AGTLPPLNERLPEIPLMLPVEDEIGQYGGTLRRAFLGPGDHNNYTRAVYDALVRYAPDGSQIVPHIAAGWESNYNFTEWIIRLRAGAKWSDGQPFTADDILFWYEDMLMNKDLMPGGVNWMKNEDGSMAKVQKMSDYLVKWTFKQPNTAFLLNMANLDGADKSISNLVFVPAHYLKQFHPKYAPKSSLDRKVKDAGFDTWTQLFAVEALPHLSGNRPGMAAWVPDGTTVSDKVFTIKRNPYFVGVDPKGNQLPYIDAIRFTFYADKEALNLAAVAGENDFQGRHINMSSYPVLKENEGSGNYRVVTWPTFGGSDAVVMFNQTWKGPEGEFFRNKQFRIALSHAI
;
A
#
# COMPACT_ATOMS: atom_id res chain seq x y z
N ALA A 1 -16.10 -17.93 16.17
CA ALA A 1 -15.02 -18.66 16.83
C ALA A 1 -15.14 -20.14 16.47
N GLY A 2 -14.05 -20.81 16.09
CA GLY A 2 -14.04 -22.25 15.81
C GLY A 2 -13.94 -22.67 14.34
N THR A 3 -13.96 -21.73 13.40
CA THR A 3 -13.86 -22.06 11.96
C THR A 3 -12.45 -21.91 11.37
N LEU A 4 -11.56 -21.20 12.07
CA LEU A 4 -10.17 -21.02 11.62
C LEU A 4 -9.28 -22.20 12.09
N PRO A 5 -8.29 -22.60 11.27
CA PRO A 5 -7.28 -23.56 11.70
C PRO A 5 -6.52 -23.10 12.94
N PRO A 6 -5.86 -23.99 13.67
CA PRO A 6 -4.95 -23.66 14.76
C PRO A 6 -3.90 -22.61 14.34
N LEU A 7 -3.35 -21.85 15.28
CA LEU A 7 -2.43 -20.75 15.01
C LEU A 7 -1.17 -21.22 14.25
N ASN A 8 -0.61 -22.34 14.62
CA ASN A 8 0.56 -22.94 13.96
C ASN A 8 0.32 -23.34 12.50
N GLU A 9 -0.92 -23.53 12.09
CA GLU A 9 -1.28 -23.80 10.69
C GLU A 9 -1.54 -22.52 9.88
N ARG A 10 -1.70 -21.38 10.56
CA ARG A 10 -1.97 -20.07 9.95
C ARG A 10 -0.71 -19.24 9.75
N LEU A 11 0.29 -19.43 10.60
CA LEU A 11 1.56 -18.71 10.55
C LEU A 11 2.56 -19.42 9.61
N PRO A 12 3.48 -18.65 9.00
CA PRO A 12 4.63 -19.25 8.30
C PRO A 12 5.55 -19.97 9.28
N GLU A 13 6.45 -20.81 8.75
CA GLU A 13 7.44 -21.54 9.56
C GLU A 13 8.29 -20.63 10.45
N ILE A 14 8.65 -19.46 9.92
CA ILE A 14 9.35 -18.38 10.67
C ILE A 14 8.52 -17.11 10.54
N PRO A 15 7.65 -16.81 11.54
CA PRO A 15 6.86 -15.60 11.55
C PRO A 15 7.71 -14.32 11.58
N LEU A 16 7.11 -13.21 11.17
CA LEU A 16 7.71 -11.89 11.32
C LEU A 16 7.52 -11.42 12.78
N MET A 17 8.58 -11.45 13.56
CA MET A 17 8.55 -10.89 14.91
C MET A 17 8.61 -9.37 14.82
N LEU A 18 7.57 -8.69 15.32
CA LEU A 18 7.50 -7.23 15.41
C LEU A 18 7.74 -6.80 16.86
N PRO A 19 8.61 -5.81 17.10
CA PRO A 19 8.87 -5.31 18.44
C PRO A 19 7.60 -4.67 19.02
N VAL A 20 7.52 -4.66 20.34
CA VAL A 20 6.50 -3.93 21.10
C VAL A 20 7.18 -2.70 21.68
N GLU A 21 6.62 -1.51 21.41
CA GLU A 21 7.19 -0.26 21.88
C GLU A 21 6.82 0.01 23.35
N ASP A 22 5.54 -0.08 23.70
CA ASP A 22 5.05 0.16 25.06
C ASP A 22 4.70 -1.14 25.77
N GLU A 23 3.60 -1.80 25.36
CA GLU A 23 3.09 -3.02 26.00
C GLU A 23 2.45 -3.99 25.01
N ILE A 24 2.31 -5.24 25.41
CA ILE A 24 1.54 -6.24 24.69
C ILE A 24 0.07 -5.82 24.68
N GLY A 25 -0.50 -5.66 23.48
CA GLY A 25 -1.87 -5.21 23.30
C GLY A 25 -2.91 -6.29 23.67
N GLN A 26 -4.17 -5.86 23.71
CA GLN A 26 -5.32 -6.73 23.93
C GLN A 26 -6.10 -6.89 22.61
N TYR A 27 -6.58 -8.11 22.36
CA TYR A 27 -7.40 -8.38 21.18
C TYR A 27 -8.80 -7.79 21.31
N GLY A 28 -9.29 -7.27 20.19
CA GLY A 28 -10.66 -6.78 20.07
C GLY A 28 -10.77 -5.35 19.58
N GLY A 29 -12.00 -4.88 19.48
CA GLY A 29 -12.33 -3.50 19.15
C GLY A 29 -12.25 -3.14 17.69
N THR A 30 -12.70 -1.92 17.41
CA THR A 30 -12.72 -1.33 16.07
C THR A 30 -12.10 0.07 16.13
N LEU A 31 -11.08 0.32 15.33
CA LEU A 31 -10.46 1.64 15.18
C LEU A 31 -11.31 2.47 14.20
N ARG A 32 -11.84 3.60 14.66
CA ARG A 32 -12.66 4.51 13.84
C ARG A 32 -11.79 5.57 13.18
N ARG A 33 -11.91 5.67 11.85
CA ARG A 33 -11.19 6.63 11.01
C ARG A 33 -12.17 7.33 10.05
N ALA A 34 -11.70 8.38 9.39
CA ALA A 34 -12.49 9.16 8.44
C ALA A 34 -11.80 9.28 7.07
N PHE A 35 -12.59 9.50 6.02
CA PHE A 35 -12.11 9.82 4.67
C PHE A 35 -13.15 10.68 3.90
N LEU A 36 -12.72 11.32 2.80
CA LEU A 36 -13.52 12.21 1.98
C LEU A 36 -13.98 11.59 0.65
N GLY A 37 -14.10 10.28 0.60
CA GLY A 37 -14.62 9.57 -0.57
C GLY A 37 -13.58 8.74 -1.33
N PRO A 38 -13.96 8.15 -2.49
CA PRO A 38 -13.18 7.12 -3.18
C PRO A 38 -11.75 7.54 -3.56
N GLY A 39 -11.54 8.82 -3.89
CA GLY A 39 -10.22 9.36 -4.20
C GLY A 39 -9.31 9.60 -2.97
N ASP A 40 -9.86 9.50 -1.77
CA ASP A 40 -9.16 9.77 -0.51
C ASP A 40 -8.89 8.51 0.31
N HIS A 41 -8.29 7.50 -0.30
CA HIS A 41 -8.00 6.23 0.35
C HIS A 41 -6.65 6.19 1.12
N ASN A 42 -6.00 7.33 1.34
CA ASN A 42 -4.67 7.38 1.99
C ASN A 42 -4.66 6.81 3.43
N ASN A 43 -5.74 7.00 4.20
CA ASN A 43 -5.81 6.41 5.55
C ASN A 43 -5.88 4.89 5.50
N TYR A 44 -6.53 4.34 4.47
CA TYR A 44 -6.55 2.91 4.20
C TYR A 44 -5.14 2.42 3.80
N THR A 45 -4.52 2.99 2.78
CA THR A 45 -3.21 2.53 2.30
C THR A 45 -2.14 2.58 3.39
N ARG A 46 -2.18 3.55 4.29
CA ARG A 46 -1.27 3.62 5.45
C ARG A 46 -1.49 2.49 6.46
N ALA A 47 -2.72 1.99 6.59
CA ALA A 47 -3.04 0.89 7.51
C ALA A 47 -2.69 -0.49 6.93
N VAL A 48 -2.68 -0.61 5.60
CA VAL A 48 -2.50 -1.90 4.90
C VAL A 48 -1.22 -1.94 4.05
N TYR A 49 -0.28 -1.03 4.29
CA TYR A 49 1.01 -1.01 3.62
C TYR A 49 1.78 -2.30 3.88
N ASP A 50 1.98 -3.07 2.83
CA ASP A 50 2.46 -4.44 2.94
C ASP A 50 3.39 -4.79 1.79
N ALA A 51 4.68 -4.52 2.00
CA ALA A 51 5.75 -4.73 1.02
C ALA A 51 6.55 -6.01 1.33
N LEU A 52 7.32 -6.50 0.36
CA LEU A 52 8.25 -7.60 0.60
C LEU A 52 9.32 -7.22 1.64
N VAL A 53 9.80 -5.99 1.58
CA VAL A 53 10.74 -5.39 2.54
C VAL A 53 10.25 -4.00 2.92
N ARG A 54 10.65 -3.47 4.06
CA ARG A 54 10.21 -2.17 4.58
C ARG A 54 11.38 -1.33 5.06
N TYR A 55 11.17 -0.02 5.20
CA TYR A 55 12.04 0.81 6.02
C TYR A 55 11.85 0.46 7.49
N ALA A 56 12.93 0.45 8.25
CA ALA A 56 12.86 0.46 9.71
C ALA A 56 12.07 1.69 10.19
N PRO A 57 11.44 1.68 11.38
CA PRO A 57 10.62 2.80 11.85
C PRO A 57 11.36 4.16 11.89
N ASP A 58 12.66 4.15 12.12
CA ASP A 58 13.52 5.33 12.09
C ASP A 58 14.04 5.72 10.70
N GLY A 59 13.70 4.93 9.66
CA GLY A 59 14.14 5.15 8.28
C GLY A 59 15.62 4.82 8.02
N SER A 60 16.36 4.30 9.00
CA SER A 60 17.80 4.11 8.93
C SER A 60 18.26 2.99 7.99
N GLN A 61 17.42 1.97 7.80
CA GLN A 61 17.76 0.79 7.02
C GLN A 61 16.50 0.12 6.43
N ILE A 62 16.74 -0.79 5.48
CA ILE A 62 15.70 -1.70 4.98
C ILE A 62 15.70 -2.96 5.83
N VAL A 63 14.52 -3.44 6.18
CA VAL A 63 14.29 -4.65 6.98
C VAL A 63 13.35 -5.61 6.27
N PRO A 64 13.46 -6.93 6.51
CA PRO A 64 12.51 -7.91 6.01
C PRO A 64 11.08 -7.63 6.51
N HIS A 65 10.08 -7.95 5.66
CA HIS A 65 8.67 -7.90 6.05
C HIS A 65 7.93 -9.15 5.57
N ILE A 66 7.15 -9.10 4.47
CA ILE A 66 6.56 -10.32 3.89
C ILE A 66 7.66 -11.29 3.43
N ALA A 67 8.75 -10.78 2.84
CA ALA A 67 9.94 -11.57 2.62
C ALA A 67 10.66 -11.88 3.93
N ALA A 68 11.34 -13.03 3.99
CA ALA A 68 12.20 -13.42 5.10
C ALA A 68 13.60 -12.79 5.01
N GLY A 69 14.02 -12.33 3.83
CA GLY A 69 15.31 -11.72 3.60
C GLY A 69 15.67 -11.64 2.11
N TRP A 70 16.87 -11.20 1.84
CA TRP A 70 17.40 -11.08 0.49
C TRP A 70 18.92 -11.27 0.44
N GLU A 71 19.43 -11.48 -0.77
CA GLU A 71 20.85 -11.55 -1.10
C GLU A 71 21.08 -10.80 -2.41
N SER A 72 22.28 -10.26 -2.61
CA SER A 72 22.73 -9.70 -3.89
C SER A 72 24.11 -10.23 -4.24
N ASN A 73 24.42 -10.25 -5.54
CA ASN A 73 25.80 -10.44 -5.96
C ASN A 73 26.61 -9.16 -5.72
N TYR A 74 27.95 -9.27 -5.84
CA TYR A 74 28.88 -8.16 -5.54
C TYR A 74 28.63 -6.89 -6.35
N ASN A 75 28.20 -7.01 -7.60
CA ASN A 75 27.98 -5.89 -8.51
C ASN A 75 26.50 -5.45 -8.57
N PHE A 76 25.63 -5.94 -7.71
CA PHE A 76 24.22 -5.55 -7.62
C PHE A 76 23.41 -5.72 -8.90
N THR A 77 23.81 -6.64 -9.78
CA THR A 77 23.05 -7.01 -10.99
C THR A 77 22.08 -8.17 -10.73
N GLU A 78 22.27 -8.93 -9.67
CA GLU A 78 21.38 -10.02 -9.27
C GLU A 78 20.92 -9.82 -7.83
N TRP A 79 19.62 -10.00 -7.62
CA TRP A 79 18.97 -9.95 -6.32
C TRP A 79 18.11 -11.18 -6.14
N ILE A 80 18.24 -11.86 -5.00
CA ILE A 80 17.41 -12.99 -4.63
C ILE A 80 16.60 -12.60 -3.41
N ILE A 81 15.28 -12.65 -3.53
CA ILE A 81 14.35 -12.43 -2.42
C ILE A 81 13.88 -13.80 -1.92
N ARG A 82 14.01 -14.02 -0.62
CA ARG A 82 13.52 -15.21 0.09
C ARG A 82 12.17 -14.92 0.70
N LEU A 83 11.13 -15.62 0.27
CA LEU A 83 9.78 -15.54 0.84
C LEU A 83 9.71 -16.35 2.15
N ARG A 84 8.72 -16.06 2.99
CA ARG A 84 8.47 -16.86 4.20
C ARG A 84 7.76 -18.14 3.82
N ALA A 85 8.41 -19.29 4.03
CA ALA A 85 7.82 -20.59 3.79
C ALA A 85 6.55 -20.78 4.65
N GLY A 86 5.46 -21.22 4.02
CA GLY A 86 4.16 -21.38 4.67
C GLY A 86 3.35 -20.11 4.85
N ALA A 87 3.80 -18.95 4.36
CA ALA A 87 2.97 -17.73 4.32
C ALA A 87 1.74 -17.95 3.44
N LYS A 88 0.60 -17.33 3.82
CA LYS A 88 -0.70 -17.51 3.16
C LYS A 88 -1.37 -16.17 2.91
N TRP A 89 -2.13 -16.11 1.85
CA TRP A 89 -3.10 -15.05 1.60
C TRP A 89 -4.21 -15.09 2.66
N SER A 90 -4.96 -14.01 2.78
CA SER A 90 -6.03 -13.88 3.80
C SER A 90 -7.19 -14.87 3.67
N ASP A 91 -7.30 -15.55 2.53
CA ASP A 91 -8.24 -16.64 2.28
C ASP A 91 -7.65 -18.04 2.56
N GLY A 92 -6.40 -18.09 3.04
CA GLY A 92 -5.70 -19.32 3.39
C GLY A 92 -4.94 -19.99 2.25
N GLN A 93 -5.01 -19.46 1.01
CA GLN A 93 -4.21 -19.98 -0.11
C GLN A 93 -2.72 -19.68 0.11
N PRO A 94 -1.81 -20.59 -0.30
CA PRO A 94 -0.37 -20.38 -0.16
C PRO A 94 0.09 -19.11 -0.92
N PHE A 95 1.00 -18.35 -0.30
CA PHE A 95 1.77 -17.30 -0.96
C PHE A 95 3.12 -17.85 -1.39
N THR A 96 3.41 -17.81 -2.69
CA THR A 96 4.63 -18.40 -3.28
C THR A 96 5.23 -17.50 -4.36
N ALA A 97 6.37 -17.92 -4.88
CA ALA A 97 7.02 -17.30 -6.03
C ALA A 97 6.10 -17.21 -7.28
N ASP A 98 5.11 -18.09 -7.40
CA ASP A 98 4.17 -18.07 -8.53
C ASP A 98 3.27 -16.81 -8.53
N ASP A 99 3.00 -16.21 -7.35
CA ASP A 99 2.26 -14.96 -7.24
C ASP A 99 3.09 -13.77 -7.76
N ILE A 100 4.41 -13.80 -7.55
CA ILE A 100 5.33 -12.80 -8.09
C ILE A 100 5.54 -13.01 -9.59
N LEU A 101 5.67 -14.27 -10.05
CA LEU A 101 5.80 -14.59 -11.47
C LEU A 101 4.54 -14.20 -12.25
N PHE A 102 3.35 -14.42 -11.71
CA PHE A 102 2.11 -13.97 -12.32
C PHE A 102 2.09 -12.43 -12.46
N TRP A 103 2.49 -11.69 -11.41
CA TRP A 103 2.65 -10.24 -11.51
C TRP A 103 3.65 -9.86 -12.62
N TYR A 104 4.80 -10.53 -12.69
CA TYR A 104 5.81 -10.21 -13.69
C TYR A 104 5.37 -10.55 -15.12
N GLU A 105 4.95 -11.78 -15.35
CA GLU A 105 4.68 -12.31 -16.70
C GLU A 105 3.33 -11.85 -17.26
N ASP A 106 2.29 -11.87 -16.44
CA ASP A 106 0.91 -11.67 -16.87
C ASP A 106 0.38 -10.24 -16.62
N MET A 107 1.06 -9.45 -15.77
CA MET A 107 0.73 -8.04 -15.58
C MET A 107 1.79 -7.11 -16.13
N LEU A 108 3.03 -7.14 -15.60
CA LEU A 108 4.09 -6.20 -15.96
C LEU A 108 4.49 -6.34 -17.45
N MET A 109 4.64 -7.56 -17.94
CA MET A 109 5.01 -7.83 -19.33
C MET A 109 3.82 -7.78 -20.30
N ASN A 110 2.60 -7.69 -19.79
CA ASN A 110 1.38 -7.55 -20.59
C ASN A 110 1.19 -6.11 -21.05
N LYS A 111 1.25 -5.89 -22.37
CA LYS A 111 1.17 -4.55 -22.97
C LYS A 111 -0.22 -3.93 -22.91
N ASP A 112 -1.29 -4.74 -22.74
CA ASP A 112 -2.65 -4.22 -22.56
C ASP A 112 -2.87 -3.68 -21.14
N LEU A 113 -2.19 -4.28 -20.14
CA LEU A 113 -2.26 -3.83 -18.74
C LEU A 113 -1.23 -2.76 -18.42
N MET A 114 0.03 -2.96 -18.83
CA MET A 114 1.16 -2.10 -18.46
C MET A 114 2.03 -1.76 -19.69
N PRO A 115 1.53 -0.95 -20.66
CA PRO A 115 2.23 -0.67 -21.92
C PRO A 115 3.59 -0.01 -21.72
N GLY A 116 3.76 0.79 -20.66
CA GLY A 116 5.00 1.47 -20.30
C GLY A 116 5.94 0.67 -19.40
N GLY A 117 5.48 -0.47 -18.84
CA GLY A 117 6.19 -1.16 -17.77
C GLY A 117 6.37 -0.28 -16.53
N VAL A 118 7.35 -0.59 -15.69
CA VAL A 118 7.72 0.20 -14.51
C VAL A 118 9.18 0.62 -14.54
N ASN A 119 9.46 1.87 -14.19
CA ASN A 119 10.80 2.45 -14.37
C ASN A 119 11.89 1.78 -13.53
N TRP A 120 11.57 1.34 -12.29
CA TRP A 120 12.54 0.71 -11.39
C TRP A 120 13.02 -0.67 -11.88
N MET A 121 12.28 -1.29 -12.83
CA MET A 121 12.63 -2.55 -13.50
C MET A 121 13.33 -2.38 -14.84
N LYS A 122 13.44 -1.15 -15.35
CA LYS A 122 14.06 -0.91 -16.68
C LYS A 122 15.58 -0.94 -16.60
N ASN A 123 16.16 -1.63 -17.56
CA ASN A 123 17.57 -1.50 -17.90
C ASN A 123 17.81 -0.23 -18.73
N GLU A 124 19.07 0.20 -18.84
CA GLU A 124 19.45 1.38 -19.64
C GLU A 124 19.04 1.30 -21.11
N ASP A 125 18.98 0.09 -21.67
CA ASP A 125 18.48 -0.15 -23.04
C ASP A 125 16.94 -0.18 -23.15
N GLY A 126 16.22 0.12 -22.06
CA GLY A 126 14.77 0.12 -22.00
C GLY A 126 14.12 -1.26 -21.81
N SER A 127 14.89 -2.36 -21.83
CA SER A 127 14.36 -3.69 -21.53
C SER A 127 14.03 -3.83 -20.05
N MET A 128 13.06 -4.69 -19.70
CA MET A 128 12.77 -5.02 -18.29
C MET A 128 13.83 -5.98 -17.73
N ALA A 129 14.14 -5.83 -16.46
CA ALA A 129 14.89 -6.82 -15.70
C ALA A 129 14.16 -8.17 -15.74
N LYS A 130 14.90 -9.27 -15.66
CA LYS A 130 14.31 -10.61 -15.65
C LYS A 130 13.93 -11.00 -14.21
N VAL A 131 12.78 -11.66 -14.07
CA VAL A 131 12.35 -12.27 -12.82
C VAL A 131 12.24 -13.77 -13.04
N GLN A 132 12.80 -14.58 -12.13
CA GLN A 132 12.84 -16.03 -12.26
C GLN A 132 12.51 -16.69 -10.93
N LYS A 133 11.65 -17.68 -10.97
CA LYS A 133 11.41 -18.59 -9.85
C LYS A 133 12.61 -19.53 -9.71
N MET A 134 13.26 -19.51 -8.56
CA MET A 134 14.31 -20.45 -8.20
C MET A 134 13.76 -21.64 -7.41
N SER A 135 12.75 -21.39 -6.58
CA SER A 135 11.94 -22.38 -5.86
C SER A 135 10.61 -21.72 -5.48
N ASP A 136 9.73 -22.42 -4.76
CA ASP A 136 8.46 -21.85 -4.30
C ASP A 136 8.66 -20.64 -3.38
N TYR A 137 9.83 -20.49 -2.75
CA TYR A 137 10.13 -19.42 -1.81
C TYR A 137 11.39 -18.62 -2.15
N LEU A 138 11.91 -18.76 -3.37
CA LEU A 138 13.07 -18.00 -3.84
C LEU A 138 12.79 -17.42 -5.22
N VAL A 139 12.90 -16.09 -5.34
CA VAL A 139 12.72 -15.36 -6.60
C VAL A 139 13.97 -14.54 -6.88
N LYS A 140 14.48 -14.62 -8.11
CA LYS A 140 15.66 -13.88 -8.56
C LYS A 140 15.27 -12.79 -9.56
N TRP A 141 15.78 -11.58 -9.32
CA TRP A 141 15.78 -10.46 -10.26
C TRP A 141 17.17 -10.33 -10.89
N THR A 142 17.24 -10.14 -12.20
CA THR A 142 18.50 -9.96 -12.92
C THR A 142 18.41 -8.71 -13.80
N PHE A 143 19.33 -7.77 -13.55
CA PHE A 143 19.51 -6.53 -14.30
C PHE A 143 20.74 -6.63 -15.20
N LYS A 144 20.78 -5.87 -16.29
CA LYS A 144 21.95 -5.77 -17.17
C LYS A 144 23.06 -4.87 -16.61
N GLN A 145 22.70 -3.93 -15.75
CA GLN A 145 23.61 -3.03 -15.04
C GLN A 145 23.34 -3.05 -13.54
N PRO A 146 24.27 -2.54 -12.71
CA PRO A 146 24.07 -2.45 -11.26
C PRO A 146 22.79 -1.69 -10.88
N ASN A 147 21.97 -2.25 -10.00
CA ASN A 147 20.78 -1.59 -9.44
C ASN A 147 20.89 -1.55 -7.91
N THR A 148 21.63 -0.56 -7.41
CA THR A 148 21.81 -0.34 -5.97
C THR A 148 20.55 0.20 -5.28
N ALA A 149 19.60 0.75 -6.05
CA ALA A 149 18.33 1.25 -5.54
C ALA A 149 17.22 0.18 -5.47
N PHE A 150 17.52 -1.07 -5.83
CA PHE A 150 16.51 -2.15 -5.91
C PHE A 150 15.72 -2.30 -4.61
N LEU A 151 16.38 -2.42 -3.46
CA LEU A 151 15.70 -2.58 -2.18
C LEU A 151 14.93 -1.33 -1.75
N LEU A 152 15.44 -0.13 -2.06
CA LEU A 152 14.72 1.12 -1.79
C LEU A 152 13.42 1.19 -2.59
N ASN A 153 13.46 0.82 -3.87
CA ASN A 153 12.25 0.71 -4.68
C ASN A 153 11.32 -0.36 -4.14
N MET A 154 11.83 -1.54 -3.82
CA MET A 154 11.05 -2.65 -3.27
C MET A 154 10.36 -2.29 -1.95
N ALA A 155 10.99 -1.49 -1.09
CA ALA A 155 10.42 -1.00 0.16
C ALA A 155 9.31 0.06 -0.04
N ASN A 156 9.20 0.66 -1.22
CA ASN A 156 8.14 1.60 -1.59
C ASN A 156 6.98 0.95 -2.38
N LEU A 157 7.09 -0.36 -2.68
CA LEU A 157 6.07 -1.11 -3.41
C LEU A 157 5.30 -1.99 -2.43
N ASP A 158 4.00 -2.02 -2.56
CA ASP A 158 3.16 -2.85 -1.71
C ASP A 158 2.18 -3.72 -2.51
N GLY A 159 1.46 -4.59 -1.82
CA GLY A 159 0.41 -5.43 -2.39
C GLY A 159 -0.97 -4.76 -2.38
N ALA A 160 -1.10 -3.49 -1.98
CA ALA A 160 -2.37 -2.83 -1.71
C ALA A 160 -2.46 -1.37 -2.18
N ASP A 161 -1.53 -0.89 -3.03
CA ASP A 161 -1.43 0.51 -3.45
C ASP A 161 -2.55 0.95 -4.42
N LYS A 162 -2.49 2.21 -4.75
CA LYS A 162 -3.42 3.01 -5.57
C LYS A 162 -3.41 2.64 -7.05
N SER A 163 -2.37 1.95 -7.50
CA SER A 163 -2.15 1.62 -8.92
C SER A 163 -1.53 0.24 -9.06
N ILE A 164 -1.96 -0.48 -10.09
CA ILE A 164 -1.37 -1.77 -10.45
C ILE A 164 0.12 -1.68 -10.78
N SER A 165 0.63 -0.49 -11.12
CA SER A 165 2.05 -0.26 -11.41
C SER A 165 2.95 -0.29 -10.17
N ASN A 166 2.38 -0.17 -8.98
CA ASN A 166 3.11 -0.22 -7.71
C ASN A 166 3.04 -1.58 -7.02
N LEU A 167 2.27 -2.52 -7.57
CA LEU A 167 2.23 -3.89 -7.08
C LEU A 167 3.49 -4.66 -7.51
N VAL A 168 3.93 -5.61 -6.69
CA VAL A 168 5.06 -6.51 -6.97
C VAL A 168 4.70 -7.97 -6.69
N PHE A 169 3.58 -8.20 -6.07
CA PHE A 169 2.94 -9.51 -5.87
C PHE A 169 1.43 -9.35 -5.80
N VAL A 170 0.71 -10.33 -6.28
CA VAL A 170 -0.76 -10.32 -6.31
C VAL A 170 -1.30 -11.75 -6.14
N PRO A 171 -2.52 -11.93 -5.61
CA PRO A 171 -3.11 -13.26 -5.47
C PRO A 171 -3.45 -13.86 -6.85
N ALA A 172 -2.50 -14.60 -7.43
CA ALA A 172 -2.63 -15.19 -8.76
C ALA A 172 -3.87 -16.09 -8.87
N HIS A 173 -4.17 -16.90 -7.83
CA HIS A 173 -5.34 -17.77 -7.76
C HIS A 173 -6.67 -16.99 -7.91
N TYR A 174 -6.75 -15.77 -7.32
CA TYR A 174 -7.92 -14.91 -7.43
C TYR A 174 -7.96 -14.18 -8.77
N LEU A 175 -6.85 -13.60 -9.24
CA LEU A 175 -6.83 -12.73 -10.42
C LEU A 175 -6.90 -13.47 -11.75
N LYS A 176 -6.50 -14.73 -11.82
CA LYS A 176 -6.59 -15.55 -13.05
C LYS A 176 -7.99 -15.61 -13.65
N GLN A 177 -9.03 -15.55 -12.84
CA GLN A 177 -10.41 -15.53 -13.33
C GLN A 177 -10.81 -14.24 -14.08
N PHE A 178 -10.02 -13.19 -14.01
CA PHE A 178 -10.21 -11.90 -14.69
C PHE A 178 -9.19 -11.67 -15.81
N HIS A 179 -8.36 -12.68 -16.13
CA HIS A 179 -7.31 -12.56 -17.13
C HIS A 179 -7.56 -13.49 -18.33
N PRO A 180 -7.51 -12.98 -19.60
CA PRO A 180 -7.91 -13.75 -20.79
C PRO A 180 -7.05 -14.99 -21.07
N LYS A 181 -5.84 -15.06 -20.55
CA LYS A 181 -4.97 -16.25 -20.63
C LYS A 181 -5.54 -17.45 -19.86
N TYR A 182 -6.34 -17.21 -18.83
CA TYR A 182 -6.80 -18.24 -17.89
C TYR A 182 -8.32 -18.42 -17.86
N ALA A 183 -9.06 -17.33 -18.02
CA ALA A 183 -10.52 -17.37 -17.98
C ALA A 183 -11.11 -17.68 -19.37
N PRO A 184 -12.15 -18.51 -19.46
CA PRO A 184 -12.91 -18.67 -20.70
C PRO A 184 -13.47 -17.31 -21.17
N LYS A 185 -13.33 -17.01 -22.48
CA LYS A 185 -13.74 -15.72 -23.05
C LYS A 185 -15.17 -15.32 -22.69
N SER A 186 -16.12 -16.24 -22.83
CA SER A 186 -17.54 -15.97 -22.54
C SER A 186 -17.81 -15.65 -21.06
N SER A 187 -17.03 -16.24 -20.15
CA SER A 187 -17.11 -15.95 -18.71
C SER A 187 -16.52 -14.57 -18.40
N LEU A 188 -15.37 -14.24 -19.01
CA LEU A 188 -14.72 -12.96 -18.82
C LEU A 188 -15.56 -11.81 -19.39
N ASP A 189 -16.06 -11.95 -20.63
CA ASP A 189 -16.93 -10.95 -21.27
C ASP A 189 -18.18 -10.66 -20.42
N ARG A 190 -18.77 -11.70 -19.83
CA ARG A 190 -19.92 -11.54 -18.93
C ARG A 190 -19.53 -10.75 -17.67
N LYS A 191 -18.40 -11.11 -17.01
CA LYS A 191 -17.93 -10.40 -15.82
C LYS A 191 -17.64 -8.92 -16.11
N VAL A 192 -17.02 -8.62 -17.26
CA VAL A 192 -16.75 -7.24 -17.70
C VAL A 192 -18.06 -6.46 -17.84
N LYS A 193 -19.06 -7.05 -18.51
CA LYS A 193 -20.37 -6.43 -18.70
C LYS A 193 -21.14 -6.26 -17.40
N ASP A 194 -21.17 -7.28 -16.55
CA ASP A 194 -21.90 -7.26 -15.28
C ASP A 194 -21.31 -6.22 -14.32
N ALA A 195 -19.98 -5.98 -14.38
CA ALA A 195 -19.29 -4.95 -13.63
C ALA A 195 -19.39 -3.54 -14.25
N GLY A 196 -20.00 -3.41 -15.45
CA GLY A 196 -20.17 -2.11 -16.13
C GLY A 196 -18.91 -1.55 -16.78
N PHE A 197 -17.94 -2.40 -17.13
CA PHE A 197 -16.72 -2.01 -17.82
C PHE A 197 -16.77 -2.29 -19.32
N ASP A 198 -15.95 -1.58 -20.09
CA ASP A 198 -15.82 -1.78 -21.53
C ASP A 198 -14.78 -2.85 -21.88
N THR A 199 -13.77 -3.03 -21.03
CA THR A 199 -12.64 -3.92 -21.29
C THR A 199 -12.29 -4.79 -20.09
N TRP A 200 -11.68 -5.95 -20.37
CA TRP A 200 -11.16 -6.82 -19.31
C TRP A 200 -10.03 -6.15 -18.50
N THR A 201 -9.27 -5.25 -19.11
CA THR A 201 -8.17 -4.54 -18.42
C THR A 201 -8.68 -3.58 -17.36
N GLN A 202 -9.83 -2.93 -17.61
CA GLN A 202 -10.50 -2.08 -16.60
C GLN A 202 -10.99 -2.91 -15.42
N LEU A 203 -11.68 -4.02 -15.69
CA LEU A 203 -12.13 -4.96 -14.66
C LEU A 203 -10.92 -5.50 -13.86
N PHE A 204 -9.89 -5.98 -14.56
CA PHE A 204 -8.70 -6.53 -13.93
C PHE A 204 -8.00 -5.51 -13.01
N ALA A 205 -7.86 -4.25 -13.46
CA ALA A 205 -7.25 -3.19 -12.68
C ALA A 205 -8.03 -2.91 -11.37
N VAL A 206 -9.35 -2.96 -11.41
CA VAL A 206 -10.19 -2.82 -10.21
C VAL A 206 -10.02 -4.02 -9.29
N GLU A 207 -10.10 -5.23 -9.83
CA GLU A 207 -9.98 -6.47 -9.06
C GLU A 207 -8.57 -6.69 -8.48
N ALA A 208 -7.55 -6.11 -9.10
CA ALA A 208 -6.18 -6.15 -8.58
C ALA A 208 -5.94 -5.21 -7.39
N LEU A 209 -6.86 -4.27 -7.10
CA LEU A 209 -6.71 -3.27 -6.05
C LEU A 209 -7.71 -3.53 -4.90
N PRO A 210 -7.25 -3.92 -3.70
CA PRO A 210 -8.14 -4.39 -2.63
C PRO A 210 -9.16 -3.34 -2.17
N HIS A 211 -8.83 -2.04 -2.22
CA HIS A 211 -9.75 -0.97 -1.83
C HIS A 211 -10.89 -0.75 -2.84
N LEU A 212 -10.78 -1.30 -4.05
CA LEU A 212 -11.81 -1.23 -5.10
C LEU A 212 -12.58 -2.55 -5.22
N SER A 213 -11.94 -3.70 -5.02
CA SER A 213 -12.58 -5.01 -5.15
C SER A 213 -13.37 -5.41 -3.91
N GLY A 214 -12.89 -5.12 -2.71
CA GLY A 214 -13.51 -5.56 -1.46
C GLY A 214 -13.36 -7.06 -1.14
N ASN A 215 -13.17 -7.91 -2.14
CA ASN A 215 -13.06 -9.36 -2.01
C ASN A 215 -11.67 -9.91 -2.33
N ARG A 216 -10.77 -9.07 -2.83
CA ARG A 216 -9.42 -9.49 -3.16
C ARG A 216 -8.64 -9.93 -1.92
N PRO A 217 -8.08 -11.15 -1.89
CA PRO A 217 -7.21 -11.58 -0.81
C PRO A 217 -5.96 -10.68 -0.68
N GLY A 218 -5.55 -10.43 0.56
CA GLY A 218 -4.39 -9.59 0.88
C GLY A 218 -3.43 -10.29 1.83
N MET A 219 -2.21 -9.72 1.93
CA MET A 219 -1.17 -10.16 2.88
C MET A 219 -1.09 -9.24 4.11
N ALA A 220 -1.72 -8.06 4.05
CA ALA A 220 -1.68 -7.05 5.09
C ALA A 220 -2.33 -7.50 6.41
N ALA A 221 -2.00 -6.79 7.50
CA ALA A 221 -2.56 -7.04 8.82
C ALA A 221 -4.09 -6.92 8.86
N TRP A 222 -4.65 -6.02 8.05
CA TRP A 222 -6.09 -5.90 7.81
C TRP A 222 -6.39 -6.00 6.33
N VAL A 223 -7.51 -6.62 6.00
CA VAL A 223 -8.00 -6.82 4.62
C VAL A 223 -9.46 -6.38 4.49
N PRO A 224 -9.92 -5.94 3.31
CA PRO A 224 -11.32 -5.61 3.09
C PRO A 224 -12.28 -6.74 3.51
N ASP A 225 -13.49 -6.37 3.92
CA ASP A 225 -14.53 -7.29 4.38
C ASP A 225 -15.72 -7.40 3.42
N GLY A 226 -15.51 -7.11 2.15
CA GLY A 226 -16.53 -7.05 1.11
C GLY A 226 -16.99 -5.62 0.78
N THR A 227 -16.65 -4.64 1.63
CA THR A 227 -16.88 -3.22 1.34
C THR A 227 -15.69 -2.58 0.61
N THR A 228 -15.93 -1.42 -0.01
CA THR A 228 -14.94 -0.68 -0.80
C THR A 228 -14.91 0.80 -0.40
N VAL A 229 -13.92 1.53 -0.90
CA VAL A 229 -13.84 2.99 -0.70
C VAL A 229 -15.00 3.78 -1.34
N SER A 230 -15.86 3.14 -2.13
CA SER A 230 -17.06 3.74 -2.69
C SER A 230 -18.26 3.68 -1.74
N ASP A 231 -18.16 2.90 -0.67
CA ASP A 231 -19.21 2.77 0.33
C ASP A 231 -19.17 3.92 1.34
N LYS A 232 -20.32 4.27 1.93
CA LYS A 232 -20.40 5.28 3.01
C LYS A 232 -19.59 4.88 4.24
N VAL A 233 -19.42 3.59 4.43
CA VAL A 233 -18.57 3.00 5.46
C VAL A 233 -17.75 1.90 4.80
N PHE A 234 -16.46 2.11 4.78
CA PHE A 234 -15.49 1.13 4.32
C PHE A 234 -14.83 0.46 5.53
N THR A 235 -14.89 -0.86 5.60
CA THR A 235 -14.36 -1.62 6.72
C THR A 235 -13.28 -2.58 6.24
N ILE A 236 -12.21 -2.68 7.02
CA ILE A 236 -11.19 -3.72 6.88
C ILE A 236 -11.10 -4.48 8.19
N LYS A 237 -10.95 -5.80 8.10
CA LYS A 237 -10.92 -6.72 9.24
C LYS A 237 -9.56 -7.40 9.38
N ARG A 238 -9.25 -7.84 10.57
CA ARG A 238 -8.02 -8.57 10.87
C ARG A 238 -7.84 -9.76 9.92
N ASN A 239 -6.65 -9.82 9.31
CA ASN A 239 -6.24 -10.95 8.48
C ASN A 239 -5.87 -12.15 9.38
N PRO A 240 -6.59 -13.28 9.31
CA PRO A 240 -6.30 -14.44 10.14
C PRO A 240 -4.99 -15.15 9.78
N TYR A 241 -4.39 -14.82 8.64
CA TYR A 241 -3.15 -15.41 8.14
C TYR A 241 -2.01 -14.37 8.08
N PHE A 242 -2.16 -13.22 8.76
CA PHE A 242 -1.06 -12.25 8.80
C PHE A 242 0.20 -12.86 9.40
N VAL A 243 1.33 -12.61 8.76
CA VAL A 243 2.62 -13.25 9.10
C VAL A 243 3.27 -12.71 10.38
N GLY A 244 2.77 -11.59 10.93
CA GLY A 244 3.36 -10.89 12.06
C GLY A 244 2.90 -11.44 13.42
N VAL A 245 3.88 -11.54 14.33
CA VAL A 245 3.66 -11.89 15.74
C VAL A 245 4.38 -10.90 16.65
N ASP A 246 3.90 -10.75 17.88
CA ASP A 246 4.62 -10.06 18.94
C ASP A 246 5.73 -10.94 19.57
N PRO A 247 6.58 -10.41 20.47
CA PRO A 247 7.65 -11.20 21.12
C PRO A 247 7.16 -12.37 21.99
N LYS A 248 5.86 -12.44 22.32
CA LYS A 248 5.25 -13.59 23.02
C LYS A 248 4.65 -14.62 22.07
N GLY A 249 4.75 -14.38 20.72
CA GLY A 249 4.17 -15.25 19.71
C GLY A 249 2.69 -15.04 19.45
N ASN A 250 2.06 -13.98 19.99
CA ASN A 250 0.67 -13.67 19.68
C ASN A 250 0.56 -13.09 18.28
N GLN A 251 -0.34 -13.62 17.46
CA GLN A 251 -0.53 -13.14 16.08
C GLN A 251 -1.12 -11.72 16.06
N LEU A 252 -0.49 -10.84 15.31
CA LEU A 252 -0.97 -9.47 15.06
C LEU A 252 -2.01 -9.45 13.91
N PRO A 253 -2.80 -8.37 13.77
CA PRO A 253 -2.92 -7.23 14.68
C PRO A 253 -3.83 -7.52 15.89
N TYR A 254 -3.76 -6.69 16.92
CA TYR A 254 -4.65 -6.82 18.09
C TYR A 254 -6.06 -6.32 17.79
N ILE A 255 -6.20 -5.22 17.05
CA ILE A 255 -7.48 -4.59 16.71
C ILE A 255 -8.20 -5.44 15.66
N ASP A 256 -9.48 -5.78 15.89
CA ASP A 256 -10.24 -6.65 14.99
C ASP A 256 -10.61 -6.01 13.66
N ALA A 257 -10.92 -4.70 13.66
CA ALA A 257 -11.33 -4.00 12.46
C ALA A 257 -10.90 -2.53 12.46
N ILE A 258 -10.77 -1.96 11.26
CA ILE A 258 -10.67 -0.51 11.07
C ILE A 258 -11.86 -0.09 10.21
N ARG A 259 -12.63 0.86 10.71
CA ARG A 259 -13.81 1.40 10.06
C ARG A 259 -13.52 2.82 9.58
N PHE A 260 -13.65 3.06 8.30
CA PHE A 260 -13.51 4.37 7.67
C PHE A 260 -14.90 4.91 7.35
N THR A 261 -15.28 6.04 7.95
CA THR A 261 -16.55 6.72 7.68
C THR A 261 -16.33 7.81 6.63
N PHE A 262 -17.17 7.82 5.59
CA PHE A 262 -17.18 8.86 4.58
C PHE A 262 -17.83 10.12 5.09
N TYR A 263 -17.16 11.26 4.90
CA TYR A 263 -17.69 12.60 5.11
C TYR A 263 -17.68 13.39 3.80
N ALA A 264 -18.72 14.19 3.57
CA ALA A 264 -18.90 14.90 2.30
C ALA A 264 -17.82 15.98 2.07
N ASP A 265 -17.32 16.58 3.15
CA ASP A 265 -16.33 17.64 3.11
C ASP A 265 -15.44 17.64 4.38
N LYS A 266 -14.45 18.54 4.40
CA LYS A 266 -13.50 18.67 5.52
C LYS A 266 -14.16 19.24 6.78
N GLU A 267 -15.14 20.10 6.65
CA GLU A 267 -15.85 20.72 7.74
C GLU A 267 -16.62 19.67 8.53
N ALA A 268 -17.40 18.81 7.85
CA ALA A 268 -18.12 17.70 8.46
C ALA A 268 -17.14 16.72 9.15
N LEU A 269 -15.99 16.42 8.53
CA LEU A 269 -14.96 15.58 9.12
C LEU A 269 -14.36 16.21 10.38
N ASN A 270 -14.06 17.53 10.37
CA ASN A 270 -13.51 18.20 11.54
C ASN A 270 -14.54 18.30 12.68
N LEU A 271 -15.83 18.51 12.38
CA LEU A 271 -16.89 18.46 13.39
C LEU A 271 -17.02 17.08 14.05
N ALA A 272 -16.94 16.00 13.26
CA ALA A 272 -16.92 14.64 13.76
C ALA A 272 -15.67 14.35 14.64
N ALA A 273 -14.51 14.92 14.29
CA ALA A 273 -13.32 14.83 15.11
C ALA A 273 -13.49 15.58 16.45
N VAL A 274 -14.07 16.77 16.45
CA VAL A 274 -14.41 17.54 17.67
C VAL A 274 -15.37 16.75 18.57
N ALA A 275 -16.33 16.04 17.96
CA ALA A 275 -17.30 15.19 18.68
C ALA A 275 -16.70 13.85 19.18
N GLY A 276 -15.42 13.55 18.90
CA GLY A 276 -14.78 12.29 19.34
C GLY A 276 -15.25 11.06 18.56
N GLU A 277 -15.72 11.23 17.32
CA GLU A 277 -16.17 10.12 16.47
C GLU A 277 -15.01 9.34 15.83
N ASN A 278 -13.79 9.87 15.88
CA ASN A 278 -12.59 9.25 15.34
C ASN A 278 -11.62 8.89 16.47
N ASP A 279 -11.02 7.69 16.41
CA ASP A 279 -10.03 7.25 17.40
C ASP A 279 -8.61 7.69 17.05
N PHE A 280 -8.30 7.80 15.75
CA PHE A 280 -7.01 8.27 15.26
C PHE A 280 -7.17 8.96 13.91
N GLN A 281 -7.04 10.29 13.85
CA GLN A 281 -7.22 11.07 12.63
C GLN A 281 -6.26 12.26 12.57
N GLY A 282 -5.45 12.33 11.51
CA GLY A 282 -4.61 13.49 11.21
C GLY A 282 -4.95 14.08 9.85
N ARG A 283 -5.20 13.21 8.85
CA ARG A 283 -5.54 13.64 7.50
C ARG A 283 -6.84 14.44 7.49
N HIS A 284 -6.82 15.59 6.82
CA HIS A 284 -7.92 16.57 6.71
C HIS A 284 -8.31 17.26 8.03
N ILE A 285 -7.57 17.04 9.11
CA ILE A 285 -7.70 17.89 10.30
C ILE A 285 -7.01 19.23 10.00
N ASN A 286 -7.78 20.31 10.07
CA ASN A 286 -7.27 21.64 9.79
C ASN A 286 -6.57 22.24 11.01
N MET A 287 -5.42 22.87 10.81
CA MET A 287 -4.72 23.56 11.91
C MET A 287 -5.53 24.76 12.44
N SER A 288 -6.37 25.37 11.60
CA SER A 288 -7.34 26.39 12.03
C SER A 288 -8.37 25.88 13.04
N SER A 289 -8.63 24.56 13.08
CA SER A 289 -9.52 23.92 14.06
C SER A 289 -8.82 23.57 15.38
N TYR A 290 -7.51 23.83 15.51
CA TYR A 290 -6.74 23.49 16.71
C TYR A 290 -7.34 24.03 18.01
N PRO A 291 -7.74 25.33 18.13
CA PRO A 291 -8.32 25.83 19.39
C PRO A 291 -9.57 25.08 19.81
N VAL A 292 -10.50 24.83 18.86
CA VAL A 292 -11.76 24.11 19.12
C VAL A 292 -11.50 22.67 19.49
N LEU A 293 -10.57 22.01 18.81
CA LEU A 293 -10.16 20.63 19.13
C LEU A 293 -9.54 20.56 20.54
N LYS A 294 -8.69 21.52 20.94
CA LYS A 294 -8.11 21.53 22.28
C LYS A 294 -9.14 21.79 23.37
N GLU A 295 -10.09 22.68 23.14
CA GLU A 295 -11.18 22.98 24.07
C GLU A 295 -12.06 21.76 24.34
N ASN A 296 -12.28 20.91 23.33
CA ASN A 296 -13.19 19.76 23.38
C ASN A 296 -12.47 18.43 23.69
N GLU A 297 -11.18 18.40 24.02
CA GLU A 297 -10.44 17.17 24.34
C GLU A 297 -11.14 16.33 25.43
N GLY A 298 -11.62 16.99 26.50
CA GLY A 298 -12.28 16.33 27.60
C GLY A 298 -13.64 15.72 27.25
N SER A 299 -14.51 16.51 26.58
CA SER A 299 -15.84 16.07 26.17
C SER A 299 -15.81 15.02 25.05
N GLY A 300 -14.88 15.14 24.12
CA GLY A 300 -14.69 14.21 23.01
C GLY A 300 -13.86 12.98 23.36
N ASN A 301 -13.28 12.93 24.57
CA ASN A 301 -12.43 11.84 25.05
C ASN A 301 -11.27 11.51 24.08
N TYR A 302 -10.55 12.53 23.62
CA TYR A 302 -9.37 12.42 22.78
C TYR A 302 -8.27 13.38 23.24
N ARG A 303 -7.08 13.28 22.65
CA ARG A 303 -5.98 14.26 22.82
C ARG A 303 -5.53 14.77 21.46
N VAL A 304 -5.20 16.05 21.37
CA VAL A 304 -4.62 16.66 20.17
C VAL A 304 -3.09 16.59 20.31
N VAL A 305 -2.46 15.91 19.35
CA VAL A 305 -1.01 15.79 19.25
C VAL A 305 -0.54 16.51 17.99
N THR A 306 0.34 17.49 18.15
CA THR A 306 0.99 18.17 17.04
C THR A 306 2.32 17.50 16.72
N TRP A 307 2.52 17.19 15.43
CA TRP A 307 3.78 16.61 14.95
C TRP A 307 4.56 17.65 14.16
N PRO A 308 5.88 17.79 14.40
CA PRO A 308 6.72 18.61 13.55
C PRO A 308 6.73 18.01 12.14
N THR A 309 6.71 18.88 11.14
CA THR A 309 6.82 18.47 9.72
C THR A 309 8.19 18.90 9.20
N PHE A 310 8.71 18.13 8.23
CA PHE A 310 9.92 18.48 7.49
C PHE A 310 9.62 19.38 6.28
N GLY A 311 8.38 19.77 6.08
CA GLY A 311 7.97 20.68 5.01
C GLY A 311 8.53 22.08 5.26
N GLY A 312 9.26 22.64 4.29
CA GLY A 312 9.84 23.99 4.41
C GLY A 312 8.81 25.12 4.24
N SER A 313 7.71 24.86 3.55
CA SER A 313 6.63 25.83 3.31
C SER A 313 5.35 25.12 2.88
N ASP A 314 4.20 25.66 3.29
CA ASP A 314 2.87 25.22 2.83
C ASP A 314 2.57 25.69 1.40
N ALA A 315 3.30 26.69 0.90
CA ALA A 315 3.16 27.21 -0.45
C ALA A 315 4.51 27.22 -1.17
N VAL A 316 4.55 26.68 -2.39
CA VAL A 316 5.72 26.68 -3.25
C VAL A 316 5.36 27.22 -4.61
N VAL A 317 6.08 28.24 -5.07
CA VAL A 317 5.96 28.76 -6.43
C VAL A 317 7.04 28.16 -7.31
N MET A 318 6.64 27.34 -8.27
CA MET A 318 7.55 26.72 -9.24
C MET A 318 7.57 27.51 -10.55
N PHE A 319 8.75 27.98 -10.95
CA PHE A 319 8.92 28.73 -12.19
C PHE A 319 9.29 27.80 -13.34
N ASN A 320 8.55 27.89 -14.44
CA ASN A 320 8.93 27.21 -15.67
C ASN A 320 10.13 27.95 -16.33
N GLN A 321 11.34 27.55 -15.97
CA GLN A 321 12.57 28.18 -16.49
C GLN A 321 12.82 27.89 -17.98
N THR A 322 12.08 26.95 -18.59
CA THR A 322 12.14 26.65 -20.03
C THR A 322 11.09 27.43 -20.84
N TRP A 323 10.27 28.24 -20.17
CA TRP A 323 9.27 29.06 -20.83
C TRP A 323 9.90 30.03 -21.83
N LYS A 324 9.39 30.03 -23.07
CA LYS A 324 9.92 30.82 -24.21
C LYS A 324 9.21 32.17 -24.38
N GLY A 325 8.16 32.45 -23.63
CA GLY A 325 7.48 33.74 -23.63
C GLY A 325 8.29 34.84 -22.93
N PRO A 326 7.84 36.08 -23.01
CA PRO A 326 8.57 37.26 -22.48
C PRO A 326 8.87 37.15 -20.98
N GLU A 327 8.01 36.48 -20.19
CA GLU A 327 8.21 36.29 -18.75
C GLU A 327 9.34 35.29 -18.43
N GLY A 328 9.78 34.47 -19.40
CA GLY A 328 10.82 33.46 -19.23
C GLY A 328 12.14 34.06 -18.76
N GLU A 329 12.43 35.31 -19.10
CA GLU A 329 13.62 36.02 -18.64
C GLU A 329 13.59 36.22 -17.11
N PHE A 330 12.44 36.64 -16.56
CA PHE A 330 12.25 36.77 -15.12
C PHE A 330 12.34 35.41 -14.42
N PHE A 331 11.71 34.37 -14.99
CA PHE A 331 11.73 33.01 -14.42
C PHE A 331 13.14 32.42 -14.33
N ARG A 332 14.02 32.73 -15.30
CA ARG A 332 15.43 32.35 -15.29
C ARG A 332 16.30 33.22 -14.38
N ASN A 333 15.86 34.44 -14.04
CA ASN A 333 16.62 35.34 -13.20
C ASN A 333 16.64 34.85 -11.75
N LYS A 334 17.83 34.51 -11.24
CA LYS A 334 18.02 34.00 -9.88
C LYS A 334 17.60 35.04 -8.83
N GLN A 335 17.94 36.31 -9.05
CA GLN A 335 17.63 37.38 -8.08
C GLN A 335 16.13 37.63 -7.99
N PHE A 336 15.41 37.55 -9.09
CA PHE A 336 13.95 37.62 -9.11
C PHE A 336 13.34 36.50 -8.24
N ARG A 337 13.80 35.24 -8.41
CA ARG A 337 13.28 34.11 -7.61
C ARG A 337 13.60 34.25 -6.11
N ILE A 338 14.79 34.76 -5.78
CA ILE A 338 15.19 35.05 -4.39
C ILE A 338 14.31 36.15 -3.82
N ALA A 339 14.14 37.26 -4.53
CA ALA A 339 13.29 38.36 -4.09
C ALA A 339 11.83 37.91 -3.81
N LEU A 340 11.28 37.09 -4.71
CA LEU A 340 9.94 36.55 -4.52
C LEU A 340 9.85 35.59 -3.33
N SER A 341 10.89 34.80 -3.09
CA SER A 341 10.95 33.91 -1.89
C SER A 341 11.02 34.69 -0.57
N HIS A 342 11.49 35.95 -0.59
CA HIS A 342 11.44 36.82 0.58
C HIS A 342 10.12 37.59 0.72
N ALA A 343 9.32 37.64 -0.35
CA ALA A 343 8.04 38.35 -0.36
C ALA A 343 6.86 37.45 0.04
N ILE A 344 7.04 36.13 0.04
CA ILE A 344 6.07 35.11 0.46
C ILE A 344 6.39 34.64 1.87
#